data_bfbcd51a8d48d9a7121b4f76f70c8448
#
_entry.id   bfbcd51a8d48d9a7121b4f76f70c8448
#
_cell.length_a   1.000
_cell.length_b   1.000
_cell.length_c   1.000
_cell.angle_alpha   90.00
_cell.angle_beta   90.00
_cell.angle_gamma   90.00
#
_symmetry.space_group_name_H-M   'P 1'
#
loop_
_entity.id
_entity.type
_entity.pdbx_description
1 polymer ?
#
loop_
_entity_poly.entity_id
_entity_poly.type
_entity_poly.pdbx_seq_one_letter_code
_entity_poly.pdbx_strand_id
1 'polypeptide(L)' 'MQAIEKQEAKLKLPVIRMEIDYELMNLYDAMQAEDKTGIIKAKQRLSELRHQLIEITEDEDE' A
#
# COMPACT_ATOMS: atom_id res chain seq x y z
N MET A 1 5.37 -23.77 9.45
CA MET A 1 4.20 -23.10 8.87
C MET A 1 4.30 -21.59 8.99
N GLN A 2 4.54 -21.09 10.21
CA GLN A 2 4.66 -19.64 10.41
C GLN A 2 5.82 -19.02 9.62
N ALA A 3 6.91 -19.72 9.50
CA ALA A 3 8.06 -19.22 8.75
C ALA A 3 7.73 -19.00 7.27
N ILE A 4 6.90 -19.88 6.70
CA ILE A 4 6.48 -19.77 5.30
C ILE A 4 5.59 -18.54 5.13
N GLU A 5 4.68 -18.31 6.07
CA GLU A 5 3.79 -17.16 6.03
C GLU A 5 4.57 -15.85 6.10
N LYS A 6 5.60 -15.79 6.94
CA LYS A 6 6.44 -14.59 7.04
C LYS A 6 7.22 -14.34 5.75
N GLN A 7 7.70 -15.40 5.11
CA GLN A 7 8.39 -15.27 3.82
C GLN A 7 7.45 -14.75 2.75
N GLU A 8 6.21 -15.25 2.72
CA GLU A 8 5.22 -14.77 1.75
C GLU A 8 4.91 -13.29 1.97
N ALA A 9 4.82 -12.86 3.24
CA ALA A 9 4.59 -11.46 3.55
C ALA A 9 5.73 -10.59 3.05
N LYS A 10 6.98 -11.03 3.24
CA LYS A 10 8.15 -10.30 2.76
C LYS A 10 8.19 -10.21 1.25
N LEU A 11 7.76 -11.26 0.55
CA LEU A 11 7.70 -11.27 -0.90
C LEU A 11 6.67 -10.27 -1.44
N LYS A 12 5.69 -9.90 -0.62
CA LYS A 12 4.68 -8.92 -1.00
C LYS A 12 5.16 -7.48 -0.87
N LEU A 13 6.27 -7.24 -0.15
CA LEU A 13 6.76 -5.88 0.06
C LEU A 13 7.02 -5.11 -1.24
N PRO A 14 7.72 -5.69 -2.23
CA PRO A 14 7.91 -4.97 -3.50
C PRO A 14 6.60 -4.68 -4.22
N VAL A 15 5.65 -5.61 -4.16
CA VAL A 15 4.35 -5.43 -4.79
C VAL A 15 3.57 -4.31 -4.11
N ILE A 16 3.59 -4.30 -2.77
CA ILE A 16 2.91 -3.25 -2.00
C ILE A 16 3.50 -1.89 -2.34
N ARG A 17 4.82 -1.79 -2.42
CA ARG A 17 5.47 -0.53 -2.78
C ARG A 17 5.09 -0.06 -4.18
N MET A 18 5.01 -0.98 -5.13
CA MET A 18 4.58 -0.64 -6.49
C MET A 18 3.15 -0.13 -6.49
N GLU A 19 2.28 -0.77 -5.70
CA GLU A 19 0.89 -0.33 -5.60
C GLU A 19 0.78 1.04 -4.95
N ILE A 20 1.61 1.30 -3.94
CA ILE A 20 1.64 2.63 -3.31
C ILE A 20 2.05 3.69 -4.33
N ASP A 21 3.09 3.44 -5.10
CA ASP A 21 3.54 4.38 -6.14
C ASP A 21 2.43 4.62 -7.16
N TYR A 22 1.76 3.54 -7.58
CA TYR A 22 0.66 3.62 -8.53
C TYR A 22 -0.48 4.48 -7.99
N GLU A 23 -0.86 4.25 -6.74
CA GLU A 23 -1.94 5.02 -6.13
C GLU A 23 -1.56 6.47 -5.88
N LEU A 24 -0.27 6.74 -5.60
CA LEU A 24 0.22 8.12 -5.49
C LEU A 24 0.08 8.85 -6.82
N MET A 25 0.38 8.17 -7.92
CA MET A 25 0.19 8.75 -9.26
C MET A 25 -1.28 9.02 -9.53
N ASN A 26 -2.16 8.06 -9.15
CA ASN A 26 -3.60 8.22 -9.32
C ASN A 26 -4.11 9.39 -8.48
N LEU A 27 -3.62 9.52 -7.25
CA LEU A 27 -3.97 10.64 -6.39
C LEU A 27 -3.56 11.97 -7.01
N TYR A 28 -2.35 12.04 -7.53
CA TYR A 28 -1.86 13.25 -8.17
C TYR A 28 -2.73 13.63 -9.37
N ASP A 29 -3.04 12.66 -10.22
CA ASP A 29 -3.89 12.88 -11.39
C ASP A 29 -5.28 13.36 -10.98
N ALA A 30 -5.85 12.73 -9.95
CA ALA A 30 -7.17 13.12 -9.45
C ALA A 30 -7.17 14.53 -8.89
N MET A 31 -6.09 14.91 -8.21
CA MET A 31 -5.95 16.28 -7.69
C MET A 31 -5.87 17.29 -8.82
N GLN A 32 -5.11 16.97 -9.88
CA GLN A 32 -5.00 17.85 -11.04
C GLN A 32 -6.34 18.01 -11.75
N ALA A 33 -7.12 16.95 -11.81
CA ALA A 33 -8.44 16.97 -12.46
C ALA A 33 -9.55 17.47 -11.53
N GLU A 34 -9.24 17.73 -10.27
CA GLU A 34 -10.22 18.10 -9.24
C GLU A 34 -11.30 17.03 -9.08
N ASP A 35 -10.92 15.76 -9.24
CA ASP A 35 -11.81 14.62 -9.11
C ASP A 35 -11.87 14.19 -7.65
N LYS A 36 -12.85 14.70 -6.92
CA LYS A 36 -12.99 14.44 -5.48
C LYS A 36 -13.17 12.96 -5.17
N THR A 37 -13.95 12.25 -5.99
CA THR A 37 -14.18 10.82 -5.81
C THR A 37 -12.87 10.05 -5.99
N GLY A 38 -12.12 10.38 -7.02
CA GLY A 38 -10.82 9.74 -7.26
C GLY A 38 -9.83 10.00 -6.14
N ILE A 39 -9.82 11.23 -5.59
CA ILE A 39 -8.97 11.57 -4.46
C ILE A 39 -9.31 10.71 -3.25
N ILE A 40 -10.58 10.57 -2.93
CA ILE A 40 -11.04 9.78 -1.79
C ILE A 40 -10.65 8.32 -1.96
N LYS A 41 -10.90 7.76 -3.15
CA LYS A 41 -10.56 6.36 -3.44
C LYS A 41 -9.07 6.10 -3.32
N ALA A 42 -8.25 6.99 -3.88
CA ALA A 42 -6.81 6.85 -3.83
C ALA A 42 -6.29 6.92 -2.39
N LYS A 43 -6.83 7.85 -1.59
CA LYS A 43 -6.44 7.97 -0.20
C LYS A 43 -6.82 6.74 0.61
N GLN A 44 -8.01 6.18 0.37
CA GLN A 44 -8.45 4.97 1.05
C GLN A 44 -7.52 3.81 0.71
N ARG A 45 -7.20 3.65 -0.56
CA ARG A 45 -6.32 2.58 -1.00
C ARG A 45 -4.92 2.72 -0.42
N LEU A 46 -4.39 3.94 -0.40
CA LEU A 46 -3.09 4.22 0.20
C LEU A 46 -3.08 3.88 1.69
N SER A 47 -4.15 4.20 2.39
CA SER A 47 -4.28 3.88 3.82
C SER A 47 -4.23 2.36 4.05
N GLU A 48 -4.95 1.60 3.22
CA GLU A 48 -4.94 0.14 3.31
C GLU A 48 -3.56 -0.43 3.05
N LEU A 49 -2.89 0.07 2.00
CA LEU A 49 -1.55 -0.39 1.66
C LEU A 49 -0.54 -0.05 2.75
N ARG A 50 -0.66 1.12 3.33
CA ARG A 50 0.18 1.53 4.44
C ARG A 50 -0.01 0.61 5.65
N HIS A 51 -1.26 0.23 5.93
CA HIS A 51 -1.58 -0.70 7.01
C HIS A 51 -0.90 -2.03 6.80
N GLN A 52 -0.99 -2.57 5.57
CA GLN A 52 -0.34 -3.83 5.24
C GLN A 52 1.16 -3.74 5.42
N LEU A 53 1.76 -2.64 4.99
CA LEU A 53 3.19 -2.43 5.10
C LEU A 53 3.63 -2.40 6.57
N ILE A 54 2.88 -1.69 7.41
CA ILE A 54 3.17 -1.58 8.83
C ILE A 54 3.07 -2.95 9.51
N GLU A 55 2.04 -3.73 9.20
CA GLU A 55 1.87 -5.07 9.76
C GLU A 55 3.05 -5.97 9.42
N ILE A 56 3.53 -5.92 8.18
CA ILE A 56 4.65 -6.74 7.76
C ILE A 56 5.93 -6.31 8.47
N THR A 57 6.17 -5.00 8.57
CA THR A 57 7.39 -4.50 9.20
C THR A 57 7.39 -4.72 10.72
N GLU A 58 6.23 -4.65 11.36
CA GLU A 58 6.13 -4.94 12.79
C GLU A 58 6.52 -6.39 13.09
N ASP A 59 6.10 -7.32 12.23
CA ASP A 59 6.46 -8.72 12.38
C ASP A 59 7.97 -8.93 12.29
N GLU A 60 8.66 -8.10 11.52
CA GLU A 60 10.11 -8.22 11.36
C GLU A 60 10.89 -7.74 12.59
N ASP A 61 10.32 -6.84 13.36
CA ASP A 61 10.99 -6.28 14.54
C ASP A 61 11.11 -7.26 15.69
N GLU A 62 10.42 -8.36 15.62
CA GLU A 62 10.55 -9.41 16.62
C GLU A 62 11.65 -10.41 16.23
#